data_f9f1312a27ffa2d4bc71e55f08fc93b6
#
_entry.id   f9f1312a27ffa2d4bc71e55f08fc93b6
#
_cell.length_a   1.000
_cell.length_b   1.000
_cell.length_c   1.000
_cell.angle_alpha   90.00
_cell.angle_beta   90.00
_cell.angle_gamma   90.00
#
_symmetry.space_group_name_H-M   'P 1'
#
loop_
_entity.id
_entity.type
_entity.pdbx_description
1 polymer ?
#
loop_
_entity_poly.entity_id
_entity_poly.type
_entity_poly.pdbx_seq_one_letter_code
_entity_poly.pdbx_strand_id
1 'polypeptide(L)'
;MEKRFVYADNAATTPVTPAVLEAMTPWLMENYGNPSSIYSIGRAARTAVEKARRQVAAALNAEPGEIYFTSCGTEADNWALKGSMRRWAAKGKKHLITAAFEHHAILHSAKALEKEGFEVTYLPVTPEGLVDPAELEKAIRDDTALVSIMLANNEIGTVQPIAELAAIAHAHGAWFHTDAVQAVGHIPVDVKALGVDMLSLSGHKFHAPKGVGALYVKKGILPNIFMDGGAQEKGRRAGTENLASIVGLGEAITVATASLEENMARITAMRDRLIDSLLQLPRTRLNGSREHRLPGNLNISFEGIEGESLLLRLDMAGICASSGSACTSGSLDPSHVLMAIGLKHEVAHGSLRLSLSELTTEEDIDYIIAQVPPIVEGLRAMSPVWEKIKDL
;
A
#
# COMPACT_ATOMS: atom_id res chain seq x y z
N MET A 1 37.03 3.98 -2.54
CA MET A 1 35.97 4.37 -1.59
C MET A 1 34.82 3.40 -1.77
N GLU A 2 34.34 2.85 -0.69
CA GLU A 2 33.14 1.99 -0.71
C GLU A 2 31.96 2.84 -1.18
N LYS A 3 31.20 2.35 -2.15
CA LYS A 3 30.08 3.10 -2.75
C LYS A 3 28.97 3.20 -1.70
N ARG A 4 28.51 4.41 -1.37
CA ARG A 4 27.39 4.59 -0.43
C ARG A 4 26.15 3.88 -0.99
N PHE A 5 25.46 3.14 -0.14
CA PHE A 5 24.20 2.48 -0.47
C PHE A 5 23.06 3.16 0.29
N VAL A 6 22.06 3.66 -0.44
CA VAL A 6 20.86 4.31 0.10
C VAL A 6 19.63 3.60 -0.42
N TYR A 7 18.84 3.00 0.48
CA TYR A 7 17.58 2.36 0.11
C TYR A 7 16.41 3.33 0.29
N ALA A 8 15.93 3.90 -0.80
CA ALA A 8 14.82 4.84 -0.85
C ALA A 8 13.61 4.29 -1.63
N ASP A 9 13.37 2.96 -1.56
CA ASP A 9 12.24 2.30 -2.23
C ASP A 9 11.41 1.44 -1.26
N ASN A 10 11.17 1.96 -0.04
CA ASN A 10 10.42 1.25 1.01
C ASN A 10 8.95 1.01 0.65
N ALA A 11 8.35 1.79 -0.25
CA ALA A 11 7.01 1.54 -0.77
C ALA A 11 6.95 0.29 -1.66
N ALA A 12 8.06 -0.18 -2.23
CA ALA A 12 8.11 -1.47 -2.94
C ALA A 12 8.18 -2.65 -1.96
N THR A 13 9.10 -2.61 -1.01
CA THR A 13 9.26 -3.59 0.09
C THR A 13 10.22 -3.05 1.13
N THR A 14 10.20 -3.61 2.33
CA THR A 14 11.15 -3.26 3.38
C THR A 14 12.00 -4.48 3.80
N PRO A 15 13.19 -4.29 4.40
CA PRO A 15 13.94 -5.37 5.03
C PRO A 15 13.24 -5.85 6.30
N VAL A 16 13.40 -7.11 6.64
CA VAL A 16 13.02 -7.62 7.97
C VAL A 16 13.99 -7.07 9.00
N THR A 17 13.47 -6.48 10.09
CA THR A 17 14.33 -5.95 11.16
C THR A 17 14.88 -7.06 12.06
N PRO A 18 15.99 -6.80 12.77
CA PRO A 18 16.55 -7.78 13.72
C PRO A 18 15.55 -8.26 14.77
N ALA A 19 14.75 -7.36 15.34
CA ALA A 19 13.72 -7.72 16.35
C ALA A 19 12.67 -8.68 15.77
N VAL A 20 12.22 -8.44 14.54
CA VAL A 20 11.27 -9.32 13.85
C VAL A 20 11.89 -10.68 13.54
N LEU A 21 13.15 -10.72 13.08
CA LEU A 21 13.86 -11.96 12.82
C LEU A 21 14.05 -12.78 14.10
N GLU A 22 14.42 -12.14 15.20
CA GLU A 22 14.57 -12.78 16.52
C GLU A 22 13.24 -13.40 16.98
N ALA A 23 12.13 -12.67 16.84
CA ALA A 23 10.80 -13.18 17.18
C ALA A 23 10.40 -14.40 16.31
N MET A 24 10.78 -14.43 15.05
CA MET A 24 10.46 -15.51 14.10
C MET A 24 11.29 -16.78 14.29
N THR A 25 12.58 -16.64 14.63
CA THR A 25 13.57 -17.73 14.60
C THR A 25 13.16 -18.97 15.40
N PRO A 26 12.63 -18.89 16.65
CA PRO A 26 12.21 -20.07 17.40
C PRO A 26 11.12 -20.88 16.72
N TRP A 27 10.27 -20.24 15.91
CA TRP A 27 9.13 -20.88 15.23
C TRP A 27 9.51 -21.54 13.90
N LEU A 28 10.72 -21.30 13.42
CA LEU A 28 11.28 -21.95 12.23
C LEU A 28 11.99 -23.27 12.60
N MET A 29 12.60 -23.36 13.78
CA MET A 29 13.54 -24.43 14.12
C MET A 29 13.11 -25.28 15.32
N GLU A 30 12.62 -24.64 16.38
CA GLU A 30 12.35 -25.29 17.67
C GLU A 30 10.87 -25.59 17.88
N ASN A 31 10.01 -24.61 17.64
CA ASN A 31 8.56 -24.64 17.90
C ASN A 31 7.74 -24.79 16.62
N TYR A 32 8.14 -25.69 15.74
CA TYR A 32 7.56 -25.91 14.40
C TYR A 32 6.22 -26.62 14.39
N GLY A 33 5.54 -26.76 15.52
CA GLY A 33 4.28 -27.50 15.65
C GLY A 33 3.15 -26.91 14.78
N ASN A 34 2.32 -27.78 14.22
CA ASN A 34 1.12 -27.35 13.50
C ASN A 34 0.11 -26.78 14.51
N PRO A 35 -0.39 -25.53 14.34
CA PRO A 35 -1.37 -24.93 15.25
C PRO A 35 -2.70 -25.71 15.40
N SER A 36 -3.02 -26.55 14.44
CA SER A 36 -4.21 -27.42 14.49
C SER A 36 -4.04 -28.67 15.37
N SER A 37 -2.81 -29.00 15.78
CA SER A 37 -2.53 -30.21 16.56
C SER A 37 -2.82 -30.04 18.05
N ILE A 38 -3.25 -31.13 18.70
CA ILE A 38 -3.67 -31.13 20.13
C ILE A 38 -2.51 -31.29 21.11
N TYR A 39 -1.36 -31.77 20.68
CA TYR A 39 -0.18 -31.94 21.52
C TYR A 39 0.54 -30.63 21.85
N SER A 40 1.49 -30.65 22.79
CA SER A 40 2.07 -29.45 23.40
C SER A 40 2.65 -28.43 22.43
N ILE A 41 3.48 -28.88 21.45
CA ILE A 41 4.08 -27.97 20.48
C ILE A 41 3.05 -27.37 19.51
N GLY A 42 1.95 -28.09 19.20
CA GLY A 42 0.85 -27.56 18.43
C GLY A 42 0.05 -26.48 19.21
N ARG A 43 -0.19 -26.73 20.52
CA ARG A 43 -0.82 -25.71 21.38
C ARG A 43 0.05 -24.47 21.53
N ALA A 44 1.38 -24.62 21.65
CA ALA A 44 2.31 -23.48 21.70
C ALA A 44 2.22 -22.66 20.41
N ALA A 45 2.23 -23.32 19.24
CA ALA A 45 2.08 -22.69 17.94
C ALA A 45 0.74 -21.92 17.83
N ARG A 46 -0.38 -22.53 18.24
CA ARG A 46 -1.69 -21.86 18.28
C ARG A 46 -1.65 -20.61 19.18
N THR A 47 -1.04 -20.71 20.36
CA THR A 47 -0.91 -19.57 21.28
C THR A 47 -0.14 -18.42 20.64
N ALA A 48 0.91 -18.72 19.86
CA ALA A 48 1.69 -17.71 19.15
C ALA A 48 0.90 -17.05 18.00
N VAL A 49 0.14 -17.83 17.21
CA VAL A 49 -0.76 -17.28 16.19
C VAL A 49 -1.79 -16.34 16.84
N GLU A 50 -2.43 -16.75 17.94
CA GLU A 50 -3.42 -15.92 18.62
C GLU A 50 -2.80 -14.69 19.32
N LYS A 51 -1.54 -14.75 19.75
CA LYS A 51 -0.80 -13.57 20.24
C LYS A 51 -0.61 -12.57 19.08
N ALA A 52 -0.10 -13.01 17.95
CA ALA A 52 0.08 -12.16 16.77
C ALA A 52 -1.25 -11.54 16.29
N ARG A 53 -2.35 -12.32 16.32
CA ARG A 53 -3.69 -11.83 16.00
C ARG A 53 -4.13 -10.69 16.91
N ARG A 54 -3.88 -10.80 18.24
CA ARG A 54 -4.15 -9.73 19.19
C ARG A 54 -3.28 -8.49 18.95
N GLN A 55 -2.01 -8.67 18.56
CA GLN A 55 -1.11 -7.56 18.23
C GLN A 55 -1.63 -6.78 17.02
N VAL A 56 -2.01 -7.47 15.93
CA VAL A 56 -2.60 -6.84 14.74
C VAL A 56 -3.92 -6.15 15.09
N ALA A 57 -4.79 -6.80 15.86
CA ALA A 57 -6.07 -6.22 16.27
C ALA A 57 -5.88 -4.95 17.10
N ALA A 58 -4.96 -4.96 18.07
CA ALA A 58 -4.66 -3.80 18.92
C ALA A 58 -4.15 -2.61 18.08
N ALA A 59 -3.26 -2.86 17.11
CA ALA A 59 -2.73 -1.82 16.23
C ALA A 59 -3.79 -1.14 15.35
N LEU A 60 -4.88 -1.85 15.04
CA LEU A 60 -5.99 -1.35 14.21
C LEU A 60 -7.21 -0.89 15.02
N ASN A 61 -7.18 -0.93 16.36
CA ASN A 61 -8.35 -0.76 17.24
C ASN A 61 -9.50 -1.72 16.90
N ALA A 62 -9.17 -2.96 16.51
CA ALA A 62 -10.10 -4.03 16.17
C ALA A 62 -10.20 -5.08 17.28
N GLU A 63 -11.18 -5.97 17.19
CA GLU A 63 -11.23 -7.19 18.00
C GLU A 63 -10.42 -8.32 17.35
N PRO A 64 -9.75 -9.20 18.14
CA PRO A 64 -8.99 -10.31 17.55
C PRO A 64 -9.83 -11.22 16.66
N GLY A 65 -11.13 -11.33 16.93
CA GLY A 65 -12.07 -12.08 16.14
C GLY A 65 -12.32 -11.57 14.73
N GLU A 66 -11.92 -10.33 14.45
CA GLU A 66 -12.11 -9.62 13.18
C GLU A 66 -10.88 -9.69 12.27
N ILE A 67 -9.76 -10.25 12.75
CA ILE A 67 -8.53 -10.40 11.97
C ILE A 67 -8.44 -11.80 11.37
N TYR A 68 -8.10 -11.84 10.08
CA TYR A 68 -7.84 -13.06 9.31
C TYR A 68 -6.49 -12.97 8.63
N PHE A 69 -5.60 -13.93 8.84
CA PHE A 69 -4.29 -13.94 8.20
C PHE A 69 -4.40 -14.39 6.74
N THR A 70 -3.65 -13.72 5.89
CA THR A 70 -3.51 -13.98 4.45
C THR A 70 -2.04 -14.11 4.08
N SER A 71 -1.73 -14.48 2.85
CA SER A 71 -0.35 -14.54 2.38
C SER A 71 0.23 -13.17 1.96
N CYS A 72 -0.62 -12.20 1.69
CA CYS A 72 -0.22 -10.84 1.26
C CYS A 72 -1.44 -9.92 1.15
N GLY A 73 -1.20 -8.62 0.91
CA GLY A 73 -2.27 -7.65 0.64
C GLY A 73 -3.11 -8.02 -0.57
N THR A 74 -2.49 -8.50 -1.65
CA THR A 74 -3.23 -8.93 -2.86
C THR A 74 -4.24 -10.04 -2.57
N GLU A 75 -3.90 -11.01 -1.71
CA GLU A 75 -4.87 -12.04 -1.28
C GLU A 75 -6.00 -11.42 -0.47
N ALA A 76 -5.69 -10.50 0.46
CA ALA A 76 -6.69 -9.81 1.27
C ALA A 76 -7.66 -8.99 0.40
N ASP A 77 -7.15 -8.22 -0.57
CA ASP A 77 -7.94 -7.44 -1.53
C ASP A 77 -8.86 -8.33 -2.37
N ASN A 78 -8.31 -9.43 -2.93
CA ASN A 78 -9.11 -10.37 -3.71
C ASN A 78 -10.23 -10.98 -2.87
N TRP A 79 -9.95 -11.34 -1.62
CA TRP A 79 -10.95 -11.88 -0.72
C TRP A 79 -12.04 -10.84 -0.40
N ALA A 80 -11.64 -9.63 -0.03
CA ALA A 80 -12.58 -8.54 0.26
C ALA A 80 -13.49 -8.26 -0.94
N LEU A 81 -12.95 -8.07 -2.14
CA LEU A 81 -13.75 -7.75 -3.32
C LEU A 81 -14.60 -8.93 -3.78
N LYS A 82 -13.95 -10.04 -4.14
CA LYS A 82 -14.66 -11.19 -4.73
C LYS A 82 -15.62 -11.85 -3.74
N GLY A 83 -15.21 -11.97 -2.47
CA GLY A 83 -16.05 -12.53 -1.42
C GLY A 83 -17.28 -11.67 -1.15
N SER A 84 -17.15 -10.36 -1.14
CA SER A 84 -18.26 -9.43 -0.92
C SER A 84 -19.20 -9.38 -2.10
N MET A 85 -18.69 -9.22 -3.32
CA MET A 85 -19.52 -9.12 -4.52
C MET A 85 -20.34 -10.41 -4.75
N ARG A 86 -19.72 -11.57 -4.62
CA ARG A 86 -20.44 -12.86 -4.73
C ARG A 86 -21.45 -13.06 -3.61
N ARG A 87 -21.17 -12.55 -2.41
CA ARG A 87 -22.12 -12.58 -1.28
C ARG A 87 -23.36 -11.74 -1.56
N TRP A 88 -23.18 -10.53 -2.06
CA TRP A 88 -24.25 -9.60 -2.35
C TRP A 88 -25.02 -9.92 -3.62
N ALA A 89 -24.40 -10.59 -4.61
CA ALA A 89 -25.09 -11.06 -5.81
C ALA A 89 -26.30 -11.95 -5.49
N ALA A 90 -26.21 -12.77 -4.43
CA ALA A 90 -27.34 -13.57 -3.95
C ALA A 90 -28.53 -12.75 -3.43
N LYS A 91 -28.31 -11.44 -3.18
CA LYS A 91 -29.33 -10.47 -2.75
C LYS A 91 -29.67 -9.47 -3.85
N GLY A 92 -29.19 -9.68 -5.09
CA GLY A 92 -29.48 -8.85 -6.24
C GLY A 92 -28.59 -7.61 -6.38
N LYS A 93 -27.61 -7.36 -5.47
CA LYS A 93 -26.69 -6.25 -5.60
C LYS A 93 -25.45 -6.68 -6.40
N LYS A 94 -25.15 -5.98 -7.49
CA LYS A 94 -24.09 -6.35 -8.45
C LYS A 94 -23.12 -5.23 -8.81
N HIS A 95 -23.24 -4.07 -8.19
CA HIS A 95 -22.41 -2.92 -8.49
C HIS A 95 -21.27 -2.77 -7.48
N LEU A 96 -20.05 -2.60 -7.99
CA LEU A 96 -18.83 -2.28 -7.27
C LEU A 96 -18.39 -0.87 -7.65
N ILE A 97 -17.99 -0.07 -6.67
CA ILE A 97 -17.33 1.22 -6.92
C ILE A 97 -15.89 1.13 -6.41
N THR A 98 -14.94 1.59 -7.22
CA THR A 98 -13.53 1.72 -6.86
C THR A 98 -12.93 2.97 -7.51
N ALA A 99 -11.67 3.29 -7.27
CA ALA A 99 -11.02 4.45 -7.89
C ALA A 99 -10.11 4.05 -9.07
N ALA A 100 -9.92 4.95 -10.02
CA ALA A 100 -9.11 4.69 -11.23
C ALA A 100 -7.61 4.51 -10.93
N PHE A 101 -7.13 4.93 -9.76
CA PHE A 101 -5.71 4.95 -9.38
C PHE A 101 -5.31 3.87 -8.35
N GLU A 102 -6.19 2.89 -8.13
CA GLU A 102 -5.97 1.79 -7.19
C GLU A 102 -4.76 0.91 -7.55
N HIS A 103 -4.27 0.16 -6.58
CA HIS A 103 -3.29 -0.89 -6.84
C HIS A 103 -3.86 -1.95 -7.79
N HIS A 104 -3.00 -2.57 -8.60
CA HIS A 104 -3.41 -3.60 -9.56
C HIS A 104 -4.15 -4.79 -8.94
N ALA A 105 -3.94 -5.08 -7.65
CA ALA A 105 -4.70 -6.10 -6.92
C ALA A 105 -6.20 -5.80 -6.90
N ILE A 106 -6.57 -4.52 -6.76
CA ILE A 106 -7.96 -4.05 -6.83
C ILE A 106 -8.43 -3.98 -8.28
N LEU A 107 -7.70 -3.26 -9.16
CA LEU A 107 -8.11 -3.06 -10.56
C LEU A 107 -8.29 -4.37 -11.33
N HIS A 108 -7.37 -5.32 -11.19
CA HIS A 108 -7.47 -6.59 -11.88
C HIS A 108 -8.53 -7.51 -11.25
N SER A 109 -8.79 -7.40 -9.94
CA SER A 109 -9.91 -8.10 -9.29
C SER A 109 -11.26 -7.54 -9.76
N ALA A 110 -11.37 -6.22 -9.90
CA ALA A 110 -12.55 -5.56 -10.45
C ALA A 110 -12.80 -5.99 -11.91
N LYS A 111 -11.76 -5.98 -12.75
CA LYS A 111 -11.86 -6.50 -14.13
C LYS A 111 -12.23 -7.98 -14.22
N ALA A 112 -11.81 -8.78 -13.25
CA ALA A 112 -12.23 -10.19 -13.19
C ALA A 112 -13.73 -10.31 -12.83
N LEU A 113 -14.22 -9.47 -11.91
CA LEU A 113 -15.62 -9.42 -11.54
C LEU A 113 -16.51 -8.93 -12.71
N GLU A 114 -16.05 -7.97 -13.52
CA GLU A 114 -16.77 -7.56 -14.75
C GLU A 114 -17.00 -8.75 -15.69
N LYS A 115 -15.99 -9.63 -15.84
CA LYS A 115 -16.13 -10.88 -16.63
C LYS A 115 -17.11 -11.89 -16.03
N GLU A 116 -17.35 -11.80 -14.71
CA GLU A 116 -18.36 -12.59 -13.99
C GLU A 116 -19.76 -11.97 -14.08
N GLY A 117 -19.93 -10.82 -14.74
CA GLY A 117 -21.21 -10.13 -14.93
C GLY A 117 -21.56 -9.13 -13.82
N PHE A 118 -20.58 -8.67 -13.05
CA PHE A 118 -20.73 -7.53 -12.14
C PHE A 118 -20.48 -6.22 -12.89
N GLU A 119 -21.08 -5.13 -12.41
CA GLU A 119 -20.84 -3.78 -12.91
C GLU A 119 -19.82 -3.07 -12.02
N VAL A 120 -18.86 -2.36 -12.63
CA VAL A 120 -17.82 -1.62 -11.89
C VAL A 120 -17.80 -0.17 -12.33
N THR A 121 -17.86 0.75 -11.36
CA THR A 121 -17.59 2.17 -11.58
C THR A 121 -16.21 2.51 -11.03
N TYR A 122 -15.38 3.13 -11.88
CA TYR A 122 -14.06 3.63 -11.50
C TYR A 122 -14.16 5.15 -11.31
N LEU A 123 -14.13 5.61 -10.06
CA LEU A 123 -14.19 7.02 -9.74
C LEU A 123 -12.92 7.74 -10.25
N PRO A 124 -13.08 8.95 -10.80
CA PRO A 124 -11.95 9.83 -11.08
C PRO A 124 -11.33 10.33 -9.77
N VAL A 125 -10.10 10.83 -9.89
CA VAL A 125 -9.42 11.51 -8.79
C VAL A 125 -9.04 12.93 -9.20
N THR A 126 -8.87 13.81 -8.22
CA THR A 126 -8.38 15.18 -8.44
C THR A 126 -6.92 15.18 -8.90
N PRO A 127 -6.38 16.30 -9.41
CA PRO A 127 -4.94 16.41 -9.72
C PRO A 127 -4.00 16.16 -8.52
N GLU A 128 -4.52 16.24 -7.30
CA GLU A 128 -3.82 15.90 -6.06
C GLU A 128 -3.98 14.40 -5.68
N GLY A 129 -4.75 13.65 -6.46
CA GLY A 129 -5.01 12.24 -6.21
C GLY A 129 -6.00 11.99 -5.08
N LEU A 130 -6.97 12.85 -4.86
CA LEU A 130 -8.07 12.66 -3.90
C LEU A 130 -9.33 12.19 -4.63
N VAL A 131 -10.01 11.22 -4.06
CA VAL A 131 -11.38 10.87 -4.44
C VAL A 131 -12.32 11.91 -3.85
N ASP A 132 -13.09 12.61 -4.70
CA ASP A 132 -14.09 13.56 -4.26
C ASP A 132 -15.32 12.82 -3.70
N PRO A 133 -15.72 13.03 -2.43
CA PRO A 133 -16.94 12.47 -1.87
C PRO A 133 -18.20 12.73 -2.71
N ALA A 134 -18.29 13.88 -3.38
CA ALA A 134 -19.39 14.21 -4.25
C ALA A 134 -19.46 13.31 -5.51
N GLU A 135 -18.32 12.84 -6.02
CA GLU A 135 -18.31 11.88 -7.14
C GLU A 135 -18.76 10.50 -6.68
N LEU A 136 -18.43 10.08 -5.44
CA LEU A 136 -18.97 8.84 -4.87
C LEU A 136 -20.49 8.93 -4.69
N GLU A 137 -21.01 10.04 -4.13
CA GLU A 137 -22.45 10.26 -3.93
C GLU A 137 -23.24 10.20 -5.25
N LYS A 138 -22.66 10.71 -6.35
CA LYS A 138 -23.29 10.63 -7.69
C LYS A 138 -23.24 9.22 -8.29
N ALA A 139 -22.20 8.44 -7.98
CA ALA A 139 -21.96 7.13 -8.58
C ALA A 139 -22.67 5.99 -7.85
N ILE A 140 -22.99 6.19 -6.55
CA ILE A 140 -23.60 5.15 -5.72
C ILE A 140 -25.05 4.90 -6.13
N ARG A 141 -25.47 3.63 -6.10
CA ARG A 141 -26.78 3.15 -6.55
C ARG A 141 -27.38 2.21 -5.51
N ASP A 142 -28.68 1.94 -5.61
CA ASP A 142 -29.40 1.01 -4.72
C ASP A 142 -28.82 -0.42 -4.79
N ASP A 143 -28.29 -0.83 -5.96
CA ASP A 143 -27.66 -2.11 -6.17
C ASP A 143 -26.15 -2.10 -5.92
N THR A 144 -25.59 -1.00 -5.40
CA THR A 144 -24.17 -0.98 -4.97
C THR A 144 -23.97 -1.90 -3.78
N ALA A 145 -23.09 -2.88 -3.95
CA ALA A 145 -22.76 -3.89 -2.96
C ALA A 145 -21.54 -3.50 -2.11
N LEU A 146 -20.53 -2.92 -2.76
CA LEU A 146 -19.24 -2.60 -2.17
C LEU A 146 -18.66 -1.33 -2.78
N VAL A 147 -18.08 -0.50 -1.92
CA VAL A 147 -17.15 0.56 -2.29
C VAL A 147 -15.76 0.16 -1.79
N SER A 148 -14.74 0.26 -2.64
CA SER A 148 -13.36 -0.10 -2.30
C SER A 148 -12.43 1.02 -2.74
N ILE A 149 -11.90 1.78 -1.78
CA ILE A 149 -10.97 2.89 -2.01
C ILE A 149 -9.76 2.70 -1.12
N MET A 150 -8.55 2.75 -1.69
CA MET A 150 -7.31 2.63 -0.93
C MET A 150 -7.14 3.78 0.06
N LEU A 151 -6.59 3.50 1.25
CA LEU A 151 -6.36 4.52 2.27
C LEU A 151 -5.24 5.50 1.88
N ALA A 152 -4.18 4.98 1.26
CA ALA A 152 -3.08 5.82 0.79
C ALA A 152 -2.49 5.23 -0.50
N ASN A 153 -2.21 6.08 -1.48
CA ASN A 153 -1.69 5.62 -2.76
C ASN A 153 -0.18 5.31 -2.67
N ASN A 154 0.21 4.16 -3.19
CA ASN A 154 1.58 3.64 -3.14
C ASN A 154 2.58 4.38 -4.05
N GLU A 155 2.10 5.14 -5.04
CA GLU A 155 2.95 5.88 -5.97
C GLU A 155 3.10 7.34 -5.57
N ILE A 156 1.98 8.04 -5.38
CA ILE A 156 1.97 9.48 -5.10
C ILE A 156 1.82 9.84 -3.62
N GLY A 157 1.60 8.84 -2.76
CA GLY A 157 1.52 9.01 -1.30
C GLY A 157 0.24 9.66 -0.77
N THR A 158 -0.68 10.10 -1.62
CA THR A 158 -1.88 10.82 -1.20
C THR A 158 -2.78 9.95 -0.32
N VAL A 159 -3.19 10.48 0.84
CA VAL A 159 -4.06 9.83 1.82
C VAL A 159 -5.52 10.26 1.57
N GLN A 160 -6.44 9.30 1.54
CA GLN A 160 -7.84 9.49 1.19
C GLN A 160 -8.72 9.81 2.41
N PRO A 161 -9.84 10.55 2.23
CA PRO A 161 -10.82 10.85 3.28
C PRO A 161 -11.74 9.66 3.56
N ILE A 162 -11.18 8.51 3.98
CA ILE A 162 -11.89 7.23 4.08
C ILE A 162 -13.13 7.28 4.98
N ALA A 163 -13.06 7.99 6.11
CA ALA A 163 -14.19 8.06 7.03
C ALA A 163 -15.44 8.69 6.39
N GLU A 164 -15.25 9.74 5.58
CA GLU A 164 -16.34 10.41 4.85
C GLU A 164 -16.89 9.50 3.74
N LEU A 165 -16.00 8.88 2.96
CA LEU A 165 -16.39 7.95 1.88
C LEU A 165 -17.11 6.71 2.43
N ALA A 166 -16.67 6.17 3.57
CA ALA A 166 -17.34 5.05 4.23
C ALA A 166 -18.74 5.42 4.74
N ALA A 167 -18.89 6.63 5.30
CA ALA A 167 -20.18 7.12 5.74
C ALA A 167 -21.19 7.22 4.59
N ILE A 168 -20.76 7.71 3.42
CA ILE A 168 -21.58 7.77 2.20
C ILE A 168 -21.99 6.34 1.78
N ALA A 169 -21.06 5.42 1.69
CA ALA A 169 -21.37 4.04 1.31
C ALA A 169 -22.40 3.40 2.24
N HIS A 170 -22.25 3.59 3.55
CA HIS A 170 -23.17 3.06 4.54
C HIS A 170 -24.57 3.69 4.48
N ALA A 171 -24.66 4.99 4.18
CA ALA A 171 -25.95 5.65 4.00
C ALA A 171 -26.80 5.00 2.88
N HIS A 172 -26.14 4.40 1.88
CA HIS A 172 -26.76 3.66 0.77
C HIS A 172 -26.77 2.14 0.98
N GLY A 173 -26.38 1.65 2.15
CA GLY A 173 -26.38 0.22 2.50
C GLY A 173 -25.37 -0.62 1.71
N ALA A 174 -24.29 -0.02 1.23
CA ALA A 174 -23.14 -0.68 0.65
C ALA A 174 -22.08 -0.95 1.72
N TRP A 175 -21.31 -2.03 1.59
CA TRP A 175 -20.11 -2.26 2.41
C TRP A 175 -18.95 -1.38 1.94
N PHE A 176 -18.02 -1.10 2.85
CA PHE A 176 -16.82 -0.33 2.54
C PHE A 176 -15.54 -1.13 2.85
N HIS A 177 -14.67 -1.25 1.86
CA HIS A 177 -13.34 -1.83 1.96
C HIS A 177 -12.27 -0.77 1.69
N THR A 178 -11.14 -0.86 2.40
CA THR A 178 -9.96 -0.05 2.10
C THR A 178 -8.71 -0.91 1.99
N ASP A 179 -7.95 -0.73 0.90
CA ASP A 179 -6.56 -1.19 0.83
C ASP A 179 -5.69 -0.23 1.65
N ALA A 180 -5.26 -0.68 2.83
CA ALA A 180 -4.40 0.09 3.74
C ALA A 180 -2.94 -0.40 3.74
N VAL A 181 -2.53 -1.13 2.71
CA VAL A 181 -1.20 -1.75 2.61
C VAL A 181 -0.08 -0.71 2.75
N GLN A 182 -0.26 0.50 2.25
CA GLN A 182 0.74 1.57 2.36
C GLN A 182 0.56 2.45 3.61
N ALA A 183 -0.55 2.31 4.33
CA ALA A 183 -0.88 3.16 5.47
C ALA A 183 -0.52 2.54 6.83
N VAL A 184 -0.79 1.23 6.99
CA VAL A 184 -0.52 0.49 8.23
C VAL A 184 0.97 0.52 8.55
N GLY A 185 1.31 0.94 9.76
CA GLY A 185 2.69 1.10 10.23
C GLY A 185 3.34 2.45 9.87
N HIS A 186 2.67 3.28 9.04
CA HIS A 186 3.20 4.57 8.59
C HIS A 186 2.38 5.78 9.04
N ILE A 187 1.06 5.60 9.23
CA ILE A 187 0.13 6.58 9.81
C ILE A 187 -0.82 5.87 10.77
N PRO A 188 -1.52 6.60 11.67
CA PRO A 188 -2.54 6.01 12.53
C PRO A 188 -3.68 5.39 11.70
N VAL A 189 -4.00 4.14 11.99
CA VAL A 189 -5.09 3.41 11.33
C VAL A 189 -6.02 2.83 12.38
N ASP A 190 -7.16 3.46 12.58
CA ASP A 190 -8.21 3.05 13.51
C ASP A 190 -9.45 2.66 12.70
N VAL A 191 -9.77 1.37 12.62
CA VAL A 191 -10.88 0.87 11.80
C VAL A 191 -12.25 1.36 12.28
N LYS A 192 -12.38 1.69 13.58
CA LYS A 192 -13.61 2.25 14.12
C LYS A 192 -13.79 3.71 13.74
N ALA A 193 -12.71 4.50 13.82
CA ALA A 193 -12.71 5.90 13.41
C ALA A 193 -12.88 6.05 11.89
N LEU A 194 -12.24 5.18 11.10
CA LEU A 194 -12.42 5.12 9.65
C LEU A 194 -13.81 4.61 9.23
N GLY A 195 -14.49 3.87 10.11
CA GLY A 195 -15.82 3.32 9.84
C GLY A 195 -15.84 2.20 8.80
N VAL A 196 -14.71 1.63 8.45
CA VAL A 196 -14.61 0.61 7.39
C VAL A 196 -15.15 -0.75 7.82
N ASP A 197 -15.67 -1.53 6.88
CA ASP A 197 -16.14 -2.90 7.11
C ASP A 197 -15.04 -3.92 6.88
N MET A 198 -14.09 -3.62 5.99
CA MET A 198 -12.94 -4.46 5.69
C MET A 198 -11.70 -3.60 5.42
N LEU A 199 -10.51 -4.12 5.79
CA LEU A 199 -9.24 -3.47 5.55
C LEU A 199 -8.17 -4.51 5.23
N SER A 200 -7.45 -4.28 4.13
CA SER A 200 -6.31 -5.11 3.73
C SER A 200 -4.98 -4.52 4.19
N LEU A 201 -4.06 -5.38 4.67
CA LEU A 201 -2.69 -5.01 4.99
C LEU A 201 -1.69 -6.06 4.53
N SER A 202 -0.42 -5.67 4.36
CA SER A 202 0.68 -6.54 3.96
C SER A 202 1.94 -6.28 4.78
N GLY A 203 2.44 -7.31 5.43
CA GLY A 203 3.51 -7.19 6.42
C GLY A 203 4.82 -6.62 5.89
N HIS A 204 5.18 -6.94 4.65
CA HIS A 204 6.44 -6.50 4.05
C HIS A 204 6.53 -5.00 3.77
N LYS A 205 5.51 -4.22 4.06
CA LYS A 205 5.54 -2.76 3.96
C LYS A 205 5.98 -2.08 5.25
N PHE A 206 5.98 -2.80 6.37
CA PHE A 206 6.41 -2.31 7.69
C PHE A 206 7.31 -3.33 8.41
N HIS A 207 8.31 -3.85 7.68
CA HIS A 207 9.40 -4.68 8.19
C HIS A 207 9.04 -6.10 8.65
N ALA A 208 7.85 -6.61 8.38
CA ALA A 208 7.56 -8.03 8.50
C ALA A 208 8.06 -8.80 7.27
N PRO A 209 8.13 -10.14 7.33
CA PRO A 209 8.53 -10.95 6.17
C PRO A 209 7.52 -10.82 5.03
N LYS A 210 8.02 -11.05 3.81
CA LYS A 210 7.17 -11.29 2.63
C LYS A 210 6.38 -12.58 2.84
N GLY A 211 5.21 -12.70 2.21
CA GLY A 211 4.40 -13.92 2.31
C GLY A 211 3.45 -13.95 3.52
N VAL A 212 3.18 -12.80 4.14
CA VAL A 212 2.19 -12.63 5.20
C VAL A 212 1.47 -11.29 5.08
N GLY A 213 0.17 -11.31 5.30
CA GLY A 213 -0.71 -10.15 5.39
C GLY A 213 -1.91 -10.46 6.27
N ALA A 214 -2.86 -9.56 6.34
CA ALA A 214 -4.13 -9.79 7.02
C ALA A 214 -5.27 -9.04 6.35
N LEU A 215 -6.47 -9.58 6.53
CA LEU A 215 -7.74 -8.92 6.25
C LEU A 215 -8.46 -8.69 7.58
N TYR A 216 -8.74 -7.42 7.89
CA TYR A 216 -9.72 -7.06 8.90
C TYR A 216 -11.11 -7.21 8.30
N VAL A 217 -12.01 -7.86 9.03
CA VAL A 217 -13.43 -7.99 8.65
C VAL A 217 -14.27 -7.70 9.89
N LYS A 218 -14.98 -6.58 9.89
CA LYS A 218 -15.84 -6.12 10.97
C LYS A 218 -16.86 -7.19 11.37
N LYS A 219 -17.09 -7.34 12.65
CA LYS A 219 -18.09 -8.28 13.18
C LYS A 219 -19.45 -8.05 12.53
N GLY A 220 -20.04 -9.10 11.99
CA GLY A 220 -21.33 -9.05 11.25
C GLY A 220 -21.17 -8.94 9.74
N ILE A 221 -20.03 -8.53 9.24
CA ILE A 221 -19.68 -8.53 7.81
C ILE A 221 -19.18 -9.94 7.45
N LEU A 222 -19.74 -10.54 6.41
CA LEU A 222 -19.49 -11.94 6.06
C LEU A 222 -19.24 -12.10 4.56
N PRO A 223 -18.06 -11.72 4.04
CA PRO A 223 -17.69 -12.06 2.67
C PRO A 223 -17.70 -13.57 2.48
N ASN A 224 -17.94 -14.08 1.28
CA ASN A 224 -17.88 -15.51 1.02
C ASN A 224 -16.48 -16.07 1.34
N ILE A 225 -16.42 -17.37 1.60
CA ILE A 225 -15.15 -18.10 1.82
C ILE A 225 -14.25 -17.85 0.60
N PHE A 226 -12.99 -17.53 0.87
CA PHE A 226 -12.03 -17.26 -0.20
C PHE A 226 -11.32 -18.51 -0.69
N MET A 227 -10.94 -19.39 0.25
CA MET A 227 -10.19 -20.61 -0.05
C MET A 227 -10.80 -21.79 0.71
N ASP A 228 -11.31 -22.76 -0.04
CA ASP A 228 -11.86 -24.00 0.50
C ASP A 228 -10.76 -24.95 0.97
N GLY A 229 -11.04 -25.72 2.05
CA GLY A 229 -10.10 -26.69 2.61
C GLY A 229 -10.29 -26.92 4.10
N GLY A 230 -9.21 -26.91 4.88
CA GLY A 230 -9.25 -27.10 6.34
C GLY A 230 -9.89 -25.94 7.09
N ALA A 231 -10.07 -26.11 8.40
CA ALA A 231 -10.79 -25.16 9.25
C ALA A 231 -9.92 -23.98 9.75
N GLN A 232 -8.75 -23.72 9.15
CA GLN A 232 -7.91 -22.59 9.50
C GLN A 232 -8.67 -21.28 9.28
N GLU A 233 -8.26 -20.23 9.98
CA GLU A 233 -8.93 -18.92 9.93
C GLU A 233 -10.46 -19.06 10.08
N LYS A 234 -10.90 -19.88 11.04
CA LYS A 234 -12.32 -20.14 11.34
C LYS A 234 -13.10 -20.74 10.15
N GLY A 235 -12.42 -21.53 9.32
CA GLY A 235 -12.99 -22.16 8.12
C GLY A 235 -13.23 -21.19 6.95
N ARG A 236 -12.65 -19.99 6.98
CA ARG A 236 -12.86 -19.00 5.94
C ARG A 236 -11.71 -18.85 4.96
N ARG A 237 -10.51 -19.21 5.41
CA ARG A 237 -9.31 -19.25 4.57
C ARG A 237 -8.48 -20.46 5.00
N ALA A 238 -8.58 -21.52 4.22
CA ALA A 238 -7.88 -22.77 4.47
C ALA A 238 -6.36 -22.65 4.20
N GLY A 239 -5.62 -23.67 4.61
CA GLY A 239 -4.18 -23.79 4.47
C GLY A 239 -3.46 -23.65 5.81
N THR A 240 -2.44 -24.48 6.02
CA THR A 240 -1.62 -24.45 7.23
C THR A 240 -1.06 -23.04 7.44
N GLU A 241 -1.19 -22.55 8.67
CA GLU A 241 -0.76 -21.21 9.04
C GLU A 241 0.77 -21.07 8.89
N ASN A 242 1.22 -19.99 8.24
CA ASN A 242 2.62 -19.62 8.14
C ASN A 242 3.11 -19.04 9.47
N LEU A 243 3.30 -19.93 10.45
CA LEU A 243 3.50 -19.62 11.87
C LEU A 243 4.57 -18.55 12.10
N ALA A 244 5.78 -18.78 11.58
CA ALA A 244 6.91 -17.86 11.80
C ALA A 244 6.63 -16.47 11.20
N SER A 245 6.06 -16.41 10.00
CA SER A 245 5.72 -15.13 9.37
C SER A 245 4.57 -14.41 10.05
N ILE A 246 3.58 -15.14 10.58
CA ILE A 246 2.49 -14.57 11.37
C ILE A 246 3.02 -13.96 12.67
N VAL A 247 3.95 -14.62 13.36
CA VAL A 247 4.61 -14.07 14.54
C VAL A 247 5.42 -12.83 14.16
N GLY A 248 6.16 -12.89 13.05
CA GLY A 248 6.89 -11.74 12.51
C GLY A 248 6.00 -10.55 12.18
N LEU A 249 4.81 -10.79 11.63
CA LEU A 249 3.81 -9.74 11.38
C LEU A 249 3.33 -9.09 12.68
N GLY A 250 3.04 -9.89 13.70
CA GLY A 250 2.63 -9.40 15.02
C GLY A 250 3.70 -8.55 15.70
N GLU A 251 4.97 -8.95 15.61
CA GLU A 251 6.09 -8.19 16.14
C GLU A 251 6.31 -6.89 15.36
N ALA A 252 6.35 -6.97 14.03
CA ALA A 252 6.56 -5.82 13.15
C ALA A 252 5.52 -4.73 13.36
N ILE A 253 4.23 -5.08 13.43
CA ILE A 253 3.17 -4.09 13.64
C ILE A 253 3.25 -3.46 15.04
N THR A 254 3.65 -4.23 16.05
CA THR A 254 3.85 -3.73 17.41
C THR A 254 4.98 -2.69 17.46
N VAL A 255 6.12 -2.99 16.83
CA VAL A 255 7.26 -2.07 16.75
C VAL A 255 6.89 -0.82 15.95
N ALA A 256 6.27 -0.97 14.78
CA ALA A 256 5.88 0.15 13.92
C ALA A 256 4.90 1.11 14.62
N THR A 257 3.96 0.60 15.41
CA THR A 257 2.98 1.44 16.11
C THR A 257 3.49 2.07 17.40
N ALA A 258 4.48 1.46 18.05
CA ALA A 258 5.04 1.97 19.30
C ALA A 258 5.77 3.32 19.15
N SER A 259 6.40 3.58 18.02
CA SER A 259 7.16 4.82 17.73
C SER A 259 6.53 5.61 16.57
N LEU A 260 5.25 5.41 16.29
CA LEU A 260 4.61 5.91 15.08
C LEU A 260 4.67 7.44 14.98
N GLU A 261 4.26 8.16 16.04
CA GLU A 261 4.22 9.63 16.02
C GLU A 261 5.61 10.26 15.87
N GLU A 262 6.62 9.74 16.58
CA GLU A 262 7.99 10.20 16.45
C GLU A 262 8.54 9.95 15.03
N ASN A 263 8.35 8.75 14.51
CA ASN A 263 8.78 8.39 13.16
C ASN A 263 8.06 9.24 12.11
N MET A 264 6.76 9.44 12.25
CA MET A 264 6.00 10.30 11.33
C MET A 264 6.57 11.72 11.27
N ALA A 265 6.82 12.34 12.42
CA ALA A 265 7.36 13.69 12.46
C ALA A 265 8.74 13.80 11.80
N ARG A 266 9.67 12.90 12.16
CA ARG A 266 11.03 12.86 11.62
C ARG A 266 11.06 12.57 10.11
N ILE A 267 10.34 11.54 9.68
CA ILE A 267 10.32 11.12 8.27
C ILE A 267 9.64 12.20 7.40
N THR A 268 8.58 12.85 7.91
CA THR A 268 7.93 13.98 7.21
C THR A 268 8.92 15.13 6.99
N ALA A 269 9.69 15.50 8.00
CA ALA A 269 10.69 16.57 7.86
C ALA A 269 11.75 16.24 6.80
N MET A 270 12.26 14.99 6.79
CA MET A 270 13.19 14.51 5.78
C MET A 270 12.58 14.52 4.37
N ARG A 271 11.33 14.04 4.23
CA ARG A 271 10.58 14.06 2.98
C ARG A 271 10.39 15.47 2.45
N ASP A 272 9.96 16.40 3.29
CA ASP A 272 9.69 17.78 2.90
C ASP A 272 10.98 18.49 2.46
N ARG A 273 12.10 18.22 3.13
CA ARG A 273 13.42 18.69 2.74
C ARG A 273 13.82 18.18 1.34
N LEU A 274 13.56 16.91 1.02
CA LEU A 274 13.76 16.36 -0.32
C LEU A 274 12.87 17.07 -1.35
N ILE A 275 11.59 17.22 -1.07
CA ILE A 275 10.63 17.89 -1.95
C ILE A 275 11.09 19.31 -2.25
N ASP A 276 11.39 20.10 -1.22
CA ASP A 276 11.77 21.49 -1.38
C ASP A 276 13.08 21.64 -2.16
N SER A 277 14.05 20.76 -1.95
CA SER A 277 15.30 20.76 -2.67
C SER A 277 15.13 20.37 -4.15
N LEU A 278 14.40 19.29 -4.44
CA LEU A 278 14.26 18.79 -5.80
C LEU A 278 13.34 19.68 -6.66
N LEU A 279 12.38 20.38 -6.07
CA LEU A 279 11.53 21.35 -6.75
C LEU A 279 12.27 22.63 -7.19
N GLN A 280 13.52 22.86 -6.75
CA GLN A 280 14.35 23.96 -7.27
C GLN A 280 14.81 23.72 -8.72
N LEU A 281 14.80 22.47 -9.17
CA LEU A 281 15.10 22.17 -10.57
C LEU A 281 13.99 22.70 -11.49
N PRO A 282 14.30 23.35 -12.59
CA PRO A 282 13.29 23.89 -13.51
C PRO A 282 12.43 22.76 -14.08
N ARG A 283 11.16 23.07 -14.38
CA ARG A 283 10.20 22.12 -14.99
C ARG A 283 10.09 20.78 -14.22
N THR A 284 9.99 20.92 -12.90
CA THR A 284 9.84 19.83 -11.96
C THR A 284 8.54 20.01 -11.19
N ARG A 285 7.76 18.95 -10.97
CA ARG A 285 6.52 19.02 -10.22
C ARG A 285 6.41 17.89 -9.21
N LEU A 286 5.84 18.19 -8.05
CA LEU A 286 5.37 17.19 -7.09
C LEU A 286 4.06 16.56 -7.59
N ASN A 287 3.96 15.24 -7.57
CA ASN A 287 2.77 14.49 -7.90
C ASN A 287 2.02 14.10 -6.61
N GLY A 288 0.69 14.26 -6.61
CA GLY A 288 -0.16 14.05 -5.44
C GLY A 288 -0.19 15.21 -4.47
N SER A 289 -1.01 15.11 -3.42
CA SER A 289 -1.17 16.15 -2.42
C SER A 289 0.13 16.39 -1.62
N ARG A 290 0.42 17.63 -1.27
CA ARG A 290 1.53 17.96 -0.35
C ARG A 290 1.10 17.79 1.11
N GLU A 291 -0.13 18.11 1.44
CA GLU A 291 -0.66 18.13 2.80
C GLU A 291 -1.16 16.75 3.24
N HIS A 292 -2.02 16.13 2.40
CA HIS A 292 -2.60 14.81 2.65
C HIS A 292 -1.68 13.72 2.08
N ARG A 293 -0.53 13.47 2.73
CA ARG A 293 0.51 12.59 2.21
C ARG A 293 1.12 11.70 3.28
N LEU A 294 1.45 10.46 2.91
CA LEU A 294 2.27 9.56 3.73
C LEU A 294 3.60 10.22 4.13
N PRO A 295 4.07 10.04 5.36
CA PRO A 295 5.30 10.65 5.85
C PRO A 295 6.51 10.40 4.96
N GLY A 296 6.69 9.16 4.50
CA GLY A 296 7.91 8.77 3.78
C GLY A 296 7.82 8.80 2.26
N ASN A 297 6.66 9.10 1.66
CA ASN A 297 6.50 9.02 0.21
C ASN A 297 6.63 10.38 -0.47
N LEU A 298 7.44 10.45 -1.52
CA LEU A 298 7.42 11.55 -2.49
C LEU A 298 7.47 11.00 -3.91
N ASN A 299 6.76 11.64 -4.82
CA ASN A 299 6.77 11.34 -6.25
C ASN A 299 6.93 12.65 -7.02
N ILE A 300 7.99 12.75 -7.81
CA ILE A 300 8.36 13.96 -8.53
C ILE A 300 8.55 13.63 -10.00
N SER A 301 7.96 14.40 -10.89
CA SER A 301 8.21 14.34 -12.34
C SER A 301 9.20 15.40 -12.76
N PHE A 302 10.21 15.00 -13.54
CA PHE A 302 11.20 15.86 -14.19
C PHE A 302 10.91 15.84 -15.70
N GLU A 303 10.46 16.97 -16.25
CA GLU A 303 10.23 17.05 -17.70
C GLU A 303 11.53 16.94 -18.48
N GLY A 304 11.44 16.30 -19.66
CA GLY A 304 12.55 16.18 -20.59
C GLY A 304 13.53 15.04 -20.34
N ILE A 305 13.20 14.10 -19.46
CA ILE A 305 14.01 12.91 -19.20
C ILE A 305 13.15 11.62 -19.23
N GLU A 306 13.83 10.49 -19.34
CA GLU A 306 13.27 9.15 -19.23
C GLU A 306 13.52 8.59 -17.82
N GLY A 307 12.45 8.11 -17.15
CA GLY A 307 12.51 7.59 -15.78
C GLY A 307 13.42 6.38 -15.64
N GLU A 308 13.43 5.45 -16.59
CA GLU A 308 14.34 4.30 -16.56
C GLU A 308 15.81 4.72 -16.58
N SER A 309 16.16 5.69 -17.45
CA SER A 309 17.51 6.26 -17.51
C SER A 309 17.89 6.93 -16.18
N LEU A 310 16.94 7.61 -15.53
CA LEU A 310 17.14 8.20 -14.21
C LEU A 310 17.40 7.11 -13.15
N LEU A 311 16.58 6.05 -13.10
CA LEU A 311 16.74 4.96 -12.15
C LEU A 311 18.08 4.23 -12.32
N LEU A 312 18.50 3.96 -13.55
CA LEU A 312 19.81 3.35 -13.83
C LEU A 312 20.97 4.22 -13.33
N ARG A 313 20.90 5.55 -13.54
CA ARG A 313 21.92 6.51 -13.04
C ARG A 313 21.93 6.56 -11.51
N LEU A 314 20.76 6.53 -10.87
CA LEU A 314 20.65 6.49 -9.42
C LEU A 314 21.22 5.17 -8.85
N ASP A 315 20.94 4.04 -9.45
CA ASP A 315 21.52 2.74 -9.05
C ASP A 315 23.06 2.76 -9.19
N MET A 316 23.57 3.33 -10.30
CA MET A 316 25.02 3.56 -10.46
C MET A 316 25.60 4.46 -9.37
N ALA A 317 24.82 5.40 -8.82
CA ALA A 317 25.20 6.21 -7.67
C ALA A 317 24.94 5.50 -6.32
N GLY A 318 24.34 4.31 -6.31
CA GLY A 318 24.04 3.55 -5.09
C GLY A 318 22.73 3.94 -4.41
N ILE A 319 21.81 4.59 -5.12
CA ILE A 319 20.49 4.98 -4.63
C ILE A 319 19.44 4.07 -5.26
N CYS A 320 18.75 3.28 -4.43
CA CYS A 320 17.60 2.48 -4.84
C CYS A 320 16.33 3.34 -4.81
N ALA A 321 15.65 3.44 -5.95
CA ALA A 321 14.41 4.20 -6.11
C ALA A 321 13.51 3.53 -7.16
N SER A 322 12.29 4.00 -7.31
CA SER A 322 11.33 3.53 -8.32
C SER A 322 10.82 4.69 -9.19
N SER A 323 10.28 4.35 -10.35
CA SER A 323 9.38 5.23 -11.11
C SER A 323 7.92 4.95 -10.71
N GLY A 324 6.99 5.80 -11.15
CA GLY A 324 5.55 5.57 -10.92
C GLY A 324 5.04 4.22 -11.44
N SER A 325 5.75 3.55 -12.36
CA SER A 325 5.34 2.29 -12.99
C SER A 325 6.08 1.04 -12.47
N ALA A 326 6.62 1.06 -11.26
CA ALA A 326 7.48 -0.01 -10.70
C ALA A 326 6.86 -1.43 -10.73
N CYS A 327 5.54 -1.57 -10.81
CA CYS A 327 4.86 -2.88 -10.89
C CYS A 327 4.74 -3.45 -12.30
N THR A 328 5.12 -2.70 -13.33
CA THR A 328 5.09 -3.10 -14.74
C THR A 328 6.49 -3.01 -15.37
N SER A 329 7.51 -3.48 -14.64
CA SER A 329 8.87 -3.57 -15.17
C SER A 329 8.87 -4.36 -16.48
N GLY A 330 9.01 -3.63 -17.62
CA GLY A 330 8.92 -4.14 -18.97
C GLY A 330 7.78 -3.57 -19.83
N SER A 331 6.88 -2.74 -19.27
CA SER A 331 5.91 -1.96 -20.07
C SER A 331 6.45 -0.54 -20.28
N LEU A 332 6.43 -0.10 -21.53
CA LEU A 332 6.73 1.29 -21.91
C LEU A 332 5.57 2.25 -21.55
N ASP A 333 4.49 1.74 -20.97
CA ASP A 333 3.34 2.55 -20.61
C ASP A 333 3.60 3.34 -19.33
N PRO A 334 3.19 4.61 -19.25
CA PRO A 334 3.31 5.42 -18.06
C PRO A 334 2.41 4.90 -16.94
N SER A 335 2.69 5.28 -15.71
CA SER A 335 1.87 4.95 -14.55
C SER A 335 0.41 5.35 -14.76
N HIS A 336 -0.50 4.39 -14.57
CA HIS A 336 -1.94 4.66 -14.60
C HIS A 336 -2.37 5.65 -13.49
N VAL A 337 -1.65 5.67 -12.36
CA VAL A 337 -1.87 6.63 -11.26
C VAL A 337 -1.55 8.05 -11.73
N LEU A 338 -0.39 8.25 -12.37
CA LEU A 338 0.01 9.56 -12.88
C LEU A 338 -0.91 10.04 -14.01
N MET A 339 -1.37 9.12 -14.85
CA MET A 339 -2.38 9.44 -15.86
C MET A 339 -3.73 9.80 -15.22
N ALA A 340 -4.16 9.11 -14.16
CA ALA A 340 -5.41 9.37 -13.46
C ALA A 340 -5.44 10.76 -12.80
N ILE A 341 -4.29 11.27 -12.32
CA ILE A 341 -4.18 12.65 -11.79
C ILE A 341 -3.96 13.72 -12.88
N GLY A 342 -4.11 13.34 -14.16
CA GLY A 342 -4.12 14.25 -15.30
C GLY A 342 -2.75 14.62 -15.87
N LEU A 343 -1.67 13.89 -15.57
CA LEU A 343 -0.39 14.12 -16.21
C LEU A 343 -0.44 13.71 -17.68
N LYS A 344 0.26 14.48 -18.52
CA LYS A 344 0.53 14.05 -19.89
C LYS A 344 1.54 12.90 -19.88
N HIS A 345 1.45 12.02 -20.88
CA HIS A 345 2.30 10.84 -21.02
C HIS A 345 3.81 11.17 -20.87
N GLU A 346 4.26 12.22 -21.58
CA GLU A 346 5.67 12.65 -21.59
C GLU A 346 6.16 13.10 -20.20
N VAL A 347 5.28 13.73 -19.39
CA VAL A 347 5.60 14.18 -18.03
C VAL A 347 5.60 13.00 -17.05
N ALA A 348 4.67 12.07 -17.22
CA ALA A 348 4.56 10.89 -16.38
C ALA A 348 5.77 9.95 -16.54
N HIS A 349 6.35 9.87 -17.74
CA HIS A 349 7.57 9.08 -17.99
C HIS A 349 8.79 9.55 -17.20
N GLY A 350 8.94 10.85 -16.94
CA GLY A 350 10.06 11.40 -16.18
C GLY A 350 9.87 11.34 -14.65
N SER A 351 9.03 10.45 -14.13
CA SER A 351 8.73 10.38 -12.70
C SER A 351 9.78 9.60 -11.91
N LEU A 352 10.04 10.08 -10.69
CA LEU A 352 10.83 9.43 -9.65
C LEU A 352 10.00 9.32 -8.38
N ARG A 353 9.86 8.10 -7.86
CA ARG A 353 9.33 7.85 -6.52
C ARG A 353 10.49 7.55 -5.58
N LEU A 354 10.59 8.29 -4.49
CA LEU A 354 11.41 7.96 -3.33
C LEU A 354 10.50 7.65 -2.16
N SER A 355 10.84 6.62 -1.40
CA SER A 355 10.08 6.26 -0.21
C SER A 355 11.01 5.92 0.94
N LEU A 356 10.88 6.72 2.00
CA LEU A 356 11.68 6.69 3.21
C LEU A 356 11.06 5.78 4.26
N SER A 357 11.85 5.34 5.23
CA SER A 357 11.41 4.59 6.40
C SER A 357 12.10 5.11 7.66
N GLU A 358 11.81 4.50 8.78
CA GLU A 358 12.48 4.79 10.05
C GLU A 358 13.98 4.44 10.04
N LEU A 359 14.44 3.66 9.08
CA LEU A 359 15.84 3.32 8.87
C LEU A 359 16.60 4.37 8.05
N THR A 360 15.89 5.30 7.41
CA THR A 360 16.52 6.37 6.62
C THR A 360 17.18 7.39 7.52
N THR A 361 18.39 7.82 7.19
CA THR A 361 19.19 8.81 7.94
C THR A 361 19.20 10.17 7.26
N GLU A 362 19.58 11.23 8.00
CA GLU A 362 19.75 12.58 7.43
C GLU A 362 20.87 12.61 6.39
N GLU A 363 21.93 11.81 6.59
CA GLU A 363 23.04 11.69 5.65
C GLU A 363 22.59 11.03 4.34
N ASP A 364 21.57 10.14 4.38
CA ASP A 364 20.98 9.58 3.16
C ASP A 364 20.23 10.66 2.38
N ILE A 365 19.50 11.53 3.09
CA ILE A 365 18.82 12.68 2.49
C ILE A 365 19.80 13.63 1.85
N ASP A 366 20.89 14.00 2.57
CA ASP A 366 21.95 14.85 2.02
C ASP A 366 22.56 14.26 0.75
N TYR A 367 22.78 12.93 0.77
CA TYR A 367 23.33 12.24 -0.38
C TYR A 367 22.39 12.25 -1.58
N ILE A 368 21.10 11.99 -1.38
CA ILE A 368 20.09 12.05 -2.45
C ILE A 368 20.02 13.46 -3.04
N ILE A 369 19.98 14.50 -2.19
CA ILE A 369 19.95 15.91 -2.61
C ILE A 369 21.17 16.26 -3.44
N ALA A 370 22.34 15.74 -3.10
CA ALA A 370 23.57 15.99 -3.83
C ALA A 370 23.66 15.25 -5.17
N GLN A 371 23.04 14.06 -5.29
CA GLN A 371 23.19 13.20 -6.48
C GLN A 371 22.09 13.41 -7.53
N VAL A 372 20.84 13.66 -7.12
CA VAL A 372 19.71 13.73 -8.08
C VAL A 372 19.84 14.90 -9.06
N PRO A 373 20.14 16.15 -8.65
CA PRO A 373 20.20 17.27 -9.57
C PRO A 373 21.22 17.09 -10.70
N PRO A 374 22.50 16.76 -10.47
CA PRO A 374 23.46 16.59 -11.57
C PRO A 374 23.12 15.40 -12.48
N ILE A 375 22.45 14.36 -11.96
CA ILE A 375 21.97 13.25 -12.79
C ILE A 375 20.85 13.73 -13.74
N VAL A 376 19.86 14.48 -13.22
CA VAL A 376 18.77 15.05 -14.03
C VAL A 376 19.31 16.02 -15.08
N GLU A 377 20.21 16.92 -14.70
CA GLU A 377 20.85 17.87 -15.64
C GLU A 377 21.63 17.14 -16.74
N GLY A 378 22.40 16.11 -16.38
CA GLY A 378 23.14 15.30 -17.33
C GLY A 378 22.23 14.54 -18.33
N LEU A 379 21.08 14.04 -17.88
CA LEU A 379 20.08 13.42 -18.74
C LEU A 379 19.42 14.46 -19.67
N ARG A 380 19.06 15.63 -19.14
CA ARG A 380 18.50 16.74 -19.93
C ARG A 380 19.45 17.23 -21.01
N ALA A 381 20.74 17.32 -20.72
CA ALA A 381 21.76 17.73 -21.68
C ALA A 381 21.85 16.79 -22.90
N MET A 382 21.40 15.55 -22.77
CA MET A 382 21.37 14.54 -23.85
C MET A 382 19.98 14.41 -24.52
N SER A 383 18.97 15.11 -24.00
CA SER A 383 17.57 14.95 -24.41
C SER A 383 17.16 15.93 -25.51
N PRO A 384 16.79 15.45 -26.72
CA PRO A 384 16.23 16.31 -27.77
C PRO A 384 14.88 16.96 -27.35
N VAL A 385 14.16 16.34 -26.41
CA VAL A 385 12.90 16.87 -25.89
C VAL A 385 13.19 18.08 -25.01
N TRP A 386 14.21 18.04 -24.16
CA TRP A 386 14.62 19.13 -23.29
C TRP A 386 14.96 20.39 -24.07
N GLU A 387 15.72 20.27 -25.16
CA GLU A 387 16.08 21.39 -26.02
C GLU A 387 14.86 22.16 -26.57
N LYS A 388 13.72 21.50 -26.73
CA LYS A 388 12.48 22.12 -27.24
C LYS A 388 11.64 22.80 -26.15
N ILE A 389 11.82 22.42 -24.89
CA ILE A 389 10.93 22.85 -23.80
C ILE A 389 11.61 23.72 -22.74
N LYS A 390 12.96 23.76 -22.69
CA LYS A 390 13.70 24.45 -21.62
C LYS A 390 13.42 25.95 -21.53
N ASP A 391 13.07 26.59 -22.64
CA ASP A 391 12.86 28.05 -22.74
C ASP A 391 11.34 28.40 -22.78
N LEU A 392 10.43 27.41 -22.69
CA LEU A 392 8.98 27.61 -22.60
C LEU A 392 8.57 27.84 -21.13
#